data_7374ab594b96a953cd8800f2c6fc89a4
#
_entry.id   7374ab594b96a953cd8800f2c6fc89a4
#
_cell.length_a   1.000
_cell.length_b   1.000
_cell.length_c   1.000
_cell.angle_alpha   90.00
_cell.angle_beta   90.00
_cell.angle_gamma   90.00
#
_symmetry.space_group_name_H-M   'P 1'
#
loop_
_entity.id
_entity.type
_entity.pdbx_description
1 polymer ?
#
loop_
_entity_poly.entity_id
_entity_poly.type
_entity_poly.pdbx_seq_one_letter_code
_entity_poly.pdbx_strand_id
1 'polypeptide(L)'
;VQRHVRRGKARAVTRLVVNEVFQTVQGEATFTGTPAVFVRLQGCPVGCPWCDTKHTWKVKPEREVSVEAMIAKQADADTFAALTADELVSLVETYEARHVVITGGEPCLYDLERLTRLLQDAGRTVQVETSGTQRVRVAPGTWVTVSPKLDMPGGCVVLPDALERADELKAPIGKRADYEKLAARVLPLLRRGVAVWLQPLSQHPVATRLCVELATRHGHRVSVQVHKYLGLR
;
A
#
# COMPACT_ATOMS: atom_id res chain seq x y z
N VAL A 1 -47.44 14.80 -24.98
CA VAL A 1 -46.09 15.14 -24.50
C VAL A 1 -45.52 13.89 -23.79
N GLN A 2 -44.77 13.07 -24.54
CA GLN A 2 -44.10 11.87 -24.00
C GLN A 2 -42.82 12.27 -23.26
N ARG A 3 -42.78 12.08 -21.95
CA ARG A 3 -41.54 12.24 -21.16
C ARG A 3 -40.64 11.02 -21.39
N HIS A 4 -39.53 11.22 -22.10
CA HIS A 4 -38.47 10.23 -22.21
C HIS A 4 -37.75 10.14 -20.84
N VAL A 5 -38.03 9.10 -20.07
CA VAL A 5 -37.25 8.72 -18.90
C VAL A 5 -35.91 8.17 -19.41
N ARG A 6 -34.83 8.97 -19.26
CA ARG A 6 -33.47 8.51 -19.51
C ARG A 6 -33.15 7.46 -18.44
N ARG A 7 -33.15 6.19 -18.82
CA ARG A 7 -32.57 5.10 -18.03
C ARG A 7 -31.07 5.40 -17.87
N GLY A 8 -30.64 5.80 -16.65
CA GLY A 8 -29.26 5.91 -16.31
C GLY A 8 -28.57 4.55 -16.55
N LYS A 9 -27.48 4.55 -17.34
CA LYS A 9 -26.63 3.36 -17.49
C LYS A 9 -26.16 2.97 -16.09
N ALA A 10 -26.51 1.78 -15.62
CA ALA A 10 -25.96 1.21 -14.40
C ALA A 10 -24.42 1.23 -14.52
N ARG A 11 -23.77 1.96 -13.63
CA ARG A 11 -22.30 2.02 -13.58
C ARG A 11 -21.82 0.62 -13.23
N ALA A 12 -21.02 0.00 -14.10
CA ALA A 12 -20.47 -1.33 -13.83
C ALA A 12 -19.79 -1.30 -12.45
N VAL A 13 -20.15 -2.25 -11.58
CA VAL A 13 -19.56 -2.35 -10.24
C VAL A 13 -18.11 -2.72 -10.42
N THR A 14 -17.20 -1.81 -10.05
CA THR A 14 -15.76 -2.05 -10.12
C THR A 14 -15.38 -3.10 -9.08
N ARG A 15 -14.76 -4.19 -9.52
CA ARG A 15 -14.22 -5.22 -8.62
C ARG A 15 -12.76 -4.95 -8.31
N LEU A 16 -12.39 -5.20 -7.08
CA LEU A 16 -11.02 -5.17 -6.57
C LEU A 16 -10.46 -6.58 -6.62
N VAL A 17 -9.26 -6.73 -7.15
CA VAL A 17 -8.57 -8.04 -7.20
C VAL A 17 -7.74 -8.18 -5.94
N VAL A 18 -8.20 -9.03 -5.02
CA VAL A 18 -7.67 -9.18 -3.65
C VAL A 18 -6.85 -10.47 -3.57
N ASN A 19 -5.56 -10.34 -3.27
CA ASN A 19 -4.69 -11.49 -3.07
C ASN A 19 -4.93 -12.16 -1.71
N GLU A 20 -5.01 -11.37 -0.64
CA GLU A 20 -5.22 -11.87 0.71
C GLU A 20 -5.82 -10.79 1.63
N VAL A 21 -6.49 -11.25 2.69
CA VAL A 21 -6.92 -10.42 3.83
C VAL A 21 -6.56 -11.17 5.10
N PHE A 22 -5.81 -10.52 6.01
CA PHE A 22 -5.36 -11.14 7.25
C PHE A 22 -5.14 -10.09 8.36
N GLN A 23 -5.28 -10.52 9.62
CA GLN A 23 -5.01 -9.69 10.78
C GLN A 23 -3.60 -9.94 11.30
N THR A 24 -2.89 -8.87 11.61
CA THR A 24 -1.53 -8.88 12.16
C THR A 24 -1.24 -7.53 12.86
N VAL A 25 0.00 -7.09 12.88
CA VAL A 25 0.46 -5.79 13.40
C VAL A 25 1.11 -5.01 12.26
N GLN A 26 0.77 -3.71 12.13
CA GLN A 26 1.55 -2.83 11.25
C GLN A 26 2.98 -2.74 11.79
N GLY A 27 3.93 -3.19 11.00
CA GLY A 27 5.33 -3.32 11.43
C GLY A 27 6.24 -2.17 11.01
N GLU A 28 5.70 -1.11 10.37
CA GLU A 28 6.51 -0.10 9.69
C GLU A 28 6.00 1.32 9.93
N ALA A 29 6.92 2.29 9.96
CA ALA A 29 6.67 3.73 10.00
C ALA A 29 5.75 4.21 11.15
N THR A 30 4.84 5.15 10.92
CA THR A 30 4.06 5.84 11.98
C THR A 30 3.17 4.89 12.80
N PHE A 31 2.61 3.86 12.18
CA PHE A 31 1.69 2.93 12.85
C PHE A 31 2.35 1.67 13.38
N THR A 32 3.68 1.64 13.47
CA THR A 32 4.42 0.48 14.02
C THR A 32 3.85 0.04 15.38
N GLY A 33 3.53 -1.25 15.50
CA GLY A 33 2.96 -1.86 16.71
C GLY A 33 1.43 -1.83 16.77
N THR A 34 0.75 -1.16 15.82
CA THR A 34 -0.71 -1.09 15.81
C THR A 34 -1.31 -2.40 15.25
N PRO A 35 -2.25 -3.07 15.99
CA PRO A 35 -3.01 -4.17 15.42
C PRO A 35 -3.77 -3.74 14.18
N ALA A 36 -3.64 -4.50 13.08
CA ALA A 36 -4.16 -4.09 11.78
C ALA A 36 -4.71 -5.27 10.96
N VAL A 37 -5.70 -4.98 10.13
CA VAL A 37 -6.14 -5.88 9.05
C VAL A 37 -5.44 -5.43 7.77
N PHE A 38 -4.67 -6.32 7.17
CA PHE A 38 -4.05 -6.08 5.87
C PHE A 38 -4.95 -6.57 4.75
N VAL A 39 -5.21 -5.69 3.80
CA VAL A 39 -5.87 -5.98 2.52
C VAL A 39 -4.81 -5.86 1.43
N ARG A 40 -4.36 -6.99 0.92
CA ARG A 40 -3.35 -7.05 -0.14
C ARG A 40 -3.99 -7.20 -1.50
N LEU A 41 -3.83 -6.21 -2.36
CA LEU A 41 -4.36 -6.22 -3.72
C LEU A 41 -3.37 -6.86 -4.70
N GLN A 42 -3.89 -7.41 -5.79
CA GLN A 42 -3.14 -8.03 -6.88
C GLN A 42 -2.89 -7.02 -8.01
N GLY A 43 -1.74 -7.15 -8.67
CA GLY A 43 -1.30 -6.29 -9.76
C GLY A 43 -0.25 -5.27 -9.33
N CYS A 44 0.94 -5.28 -9.99
CA CYS A 44 2.00 -4.29 -9.79
C CYS A 44 2.86 -4.15 -11.04
N PRO A 45 2.94 -2.96 -11.64
CA PRO A 45 3.76 -2.72 -12.82
C PRO A 45 5.20 -2.31 -12.48
N VAL A 46 5.54 -2.12 -11.18
CA VAL A 46 6.79 -1.46 -10.75
C VAL A 46 8.02 -2.35 -10.90
N GLY A 47 7.90 -3.65 -10.58
CA GLY A 47 8.97 -4.63 -10.80
C GLY A 47 10.19 -4.47 -9.89
N CYS A 48 10.03 -4.16 -8.60
CA CYS A 48 11.14 -3.99 -7.66
C CYS A 48 11.95 -5.28 -7.49
N PRO A 49 13.27 -5.31 -7.75
CA PRO A 49 14.09 -6.54 -7.64
C PRO A 49 14.03 -7.20 -6.25
N TRP A 50 13.91 -6.38 -5.20
CA TRP A 50 13.86 -6.79 -3.79
C TRP A 50 12.45 -6.96 -3.22
N CYS A 51 11.41 -6.98 -4.07
CA CYS A 51 10.02 -7.13 -3.62
C CYS A 51 9.86 -8.46 -2.87
N ASP A 52 9.25 -8.43 -1.71
CA ASP A 52 8.91 -9.59 -0.88
C ASP A 52 7.58 -10.24 -1.27
N THR A 53 6.76 -9.54 -2.07
CA THR A 53 5.43 -10.01 -2.50
C THR A 53 5.33 -10.18 -4.03
N LYS A 54 6.35 -10.74 -4.68
CA LYS A 54 6.41 -10.89 -6.16
C LYS A 54 5.23 -11.68 -6.73
N HIS A 55 4.61 -12.55 -5.94
CA HIS A 55 3.41 -13.30 -6.29
C HIS A 55 2.20 -12.39 -6.58
N THR A 56 2.22 -11.12 -6.12
CA THR A 56 1.13 -10.16 -6.37
C THR A 56 1.29 -9.35 -7.68
N TRP A 57 2.36 -9.55 -8.46
CA TRP A 57 2.64 -8.66 -9.59
C TRP A 57 1.67 -8.81 -10.76
N LYS A 58 1.23 -10.02 -11.07
CA LYS A 58 0.43 -10.31 -12.26
C LYS A 58 -0.99 -10.73 -11.90
N VAL A 59 -1.95 -10.15 -12.58
CA VAL A 59 -3.34 -10.61 -12.56
C VAL A 59 -3.51 -11.59 -13.73
N LYS A 60 -3.72 -12.87 -13.42
CA LYS A 60 -3.93 -13.92 -14.41
C LYS A 60 -5.32 -14.52 -14.18
N PRO A 61 -6.25 -14.46 -15.15
CA PRO A 61 -7.63 -14.93 -14.94
C PRO A 61 -7.74 -16.37 -14.41
N GLU A 62 -6.83 -17.24 -14.83
CA GLU A 62 -6.76 -18.65 -14.40
C GLU A 62 -6.33 -18.82 -12.91
N ARG A 63 -5.96 -17.73 -12.24
CA ARG A 63 -5.61 -17.70 -10.81
C ARG A 63 -6.72 -17.16 -9.93
N GLU A 64 -7.86 -16.81 -10.50
CA GLU A 64 -9.02 -16.42 -9.71
C GLU A 64 -9.60 -17.64 -8.97
N VAL A 65 -9.85 -17.46 -7.68
CA VAL A 65 -10.41 -18.48 -6.78
C VAL A 65 -11.58 -17.90 -6.00
N SER A 66 -12.31 -18.74 -5.26
CA SER A 66 -13.37 -18.27 -4.36
C SER A 66 -12.78 -17.46 -3.19
N VAL A 67 -13.62 -16.65 -2.55
CA VAL A 67 -13.22 -15.85 -1.37
C VAL A 67 -12.76 -16.75 -0.23
N GLU A 68 -13.43 -17.88 -0.01
CA GLU A 68 -13.07 -18.87 1.02
C GLU A 68 -11.68 -19.46 0.76
N ALA A 69 -11.38 -19.81 -0.50
CA ALA A 69 -10.07 -20.34 -0.88
C ALA A 69 -8.95 -19.27 -0.75
N MET A 70 -9.26 -18.02 -1.04
CA MET A 70 -8.32 -16.89 -0.83
C MET A 70 -8.01 -16.70 0.66
N ILE A 71 -9.03 -16.74 1.54
CA ILE A 71 -8.88 -16.58 3.00
C ILE A 71 -8.12 -17.77 3.61
N ALA A 72 -8.39 -18.98 3.14
CA ALA A 72 -7.77 -20.20 3.64
C ALA A 72 -6.29 -20.36 3.24
N LYS A 73 -5.75 -19.44 2.46
CA LYS A 73 -4.37 -19.49 1.95
C LYS A 73 -3.34 -19.44 3.08
N GLN A 74 -2.47 -20.45 3.17
CA GLN A 74 -1.45 -20.59 4.21
C GLN A 74 -0.06 -20.11 3.78
N ALA A 75 0.16 -19.92 2.48
CA ALA A 75 1.45 -19.53 1.92
C ALA A 75 1.28 -18.50 0.81
N ASP A 76 2.37 -17.82 0.48
CA ASP A 76 2.42 -16.86 -0.63
C ASP A 76 2.05 -17.55 -1.95
N ALA A 77 1.02 -17.05 -2.61
CA ALA A 77 0.55 -17.56 -3.89
C ALA A 77 -0.04 -16.44 -4.75
N ASP A 78 0.00 -16.61 -6.07
CA ASP A 78 -0.54 -15.66 -7.04
C ASP A 78 -2.07 -15.83 -7.28
N THR A 79 -2.74 -16.62 -6.45
CA THR A 79 -4.20 -16.74 -6.44
C THR A 79 -4.85 -15.52 -5.80
N PHE A 80 -6.02 -15.15 -6.28
CA PHE A 80 -6.77 -13.98 -5.82
C PHE A 80 -8.28 -14.19 -5.95
N ALA A 81 -9.06 -13.37 -5.27
CA ALA A 81 -10.51 -13.27 -5.47
C ALA A 81 -10.87 -11.85 -5.94
N ALA A 82 -11.92 -11.74 -6.78
CA ALA A 82 -12.45 -10.45 -7.20
C ALA A 82 -13.67 -10.08 -6.34
N LEU A 83 -13.56 -9.00 -5.55
CA LEU A 83 -14.60 -8.52 -4.64
C LEU A 83 -15.04 -7.11 -4.99
N THR A 84 -16.29 -6.81 -4.75
CA THR A 84 -16.77 -5.42 -4.66
C THR A 84 -16.25 -4.76 -3.39
N ALA A 85 -16.32 -3.43 -3.31
CA ALA A 85 -15.96 -2.72 -2.09
C ALA A 85 -16.83 -3.14 -0.90
N ASP A 86 -18.13 -3.37 -1.11
CA ASP A 86 -19.08 -3.77 -0.07
C ASP A 86 -18.76 -5.18 0.46
N GLU A 87 -18.49 -6.15 -0.42
CA GLU A 87 -18.07 -7.51 -0.04
C GLU A 87 -16.77 -7.48 0.76
N LEU A 88 -15.80 -6.64 0.34
CA LEU A 88 -14.51 -6.52 1.03
C LEU A 88 -14.66 -5.87 2.42
N VAL A 89 -15.53 -4.86 2.56
CA VAL A 89 -15.82 -4.26 3.86
C VAL A 89 -16.45 -5.30 4.80
N SER A 90 -17.46 -6.05 4.33
CA SER A 90 -18.08 -7.12 5.12
C SER A 90 -17.07 -8.17 5.58
N LEU A 91 -16.09 -8.52 4.73
CA LEU A 91 -15.00 -9.40 5.11
C LEU A 91 -14.08 -8.77 6.17
N VAL A 92 -13.69 -7.50 6.01
CA VAL A 92 -12.85 -6.79 6.99
C VAL A 92 -13.56 -6.64 8.34
N GLU A 93 -14.88 -6.52 8.37
CA GLU A 93 -15.66 -6.42 9.61
C GLU A 93 -15.63 -7.71 10.46
N THR A 94 -15.27 -8.86 9.89
CA THR A 94 -15.09 -10.10 10.64
C THR A 94 -13.83 -10.11 11.52
N TYR A 95 -12.92 -9.15 11.34
CA TYR A 95 -11.68 -9.00 12.11
C TYR A 95 -11.82 -7.95 13.21
N GLU A 96 -11.11 -8.14 14.33
CA GLU A 96 -11.18 -7.27 15.50
C GLU A 96 -10.38 -5.96 15.36
N ALA A 97 -9.23 -6.00 14.67
CA ALA A 97 -8.34 -4.86 14.55
C ALA A 97 -8.99 -3.71 13.77
N ARG A 98 -8.99 -2.52 14.37
CA ARG A 98 -9.66 -1.34 13.79
C ARG A 98 -8.87 -0.63 12.70
N HIS A 99 -7.55 -0.78 12.68
CA HIS A 99 -6.70 -0.20 11.65
C HIS A 99 -6.67 -1.10 10.42
N VAL A 100 -6.92 -0.55 9.24
CA VAL A 100 -6.92 -1.29 7.98
C VAL A 100 -5.81 -0.74 7.09
N VAL A 101 -4.90 -1.62 6.67
CA VAL A 101 -3.80 -1.29 5.77
C VAL A 101 -4.09 -1.87 4.38
N ILE A 102 -4.39 -1.00 3.42
CA ILE A 102 -4.56 -1.40 2.02
C ILE A 102 -3.20 -1.29 1.34
N THR A 103 -2.70 -2.41 0.88
CA THR A 103 -1.38 -2.57 0.28
C THR A 103 -1.45 -3.58 -0.87
N GLY A 104 -0.35 -4.22 -1.23
CA GLY A 104 -0.38 -5.33 -2.14
C GLY A 104 0.74 -5.32 -3.15
N GLY A 105 0.41 -5.50 -4.42
CA GLY A 105 1.21 -5.09 -5.54
C GLY A 105 1.33 -3.56 -5.56
N GLU A 106 0.51 -2.91 -6.37
CA GLU A 106 0.33 -1.44 -6.32
C GLU A 106 -1.17 -1.14 -6.15
N PRO A 107 -1.63 -0.80 -4.93
CA PRO A 107 -3.06 -0.66 -4.66
C PRO A 107 -3.70 0.51 -5.41
N CYS A 108 -2.94 1.56 -5.73
CA CYS A 108 -3.46 2.71 -6.47
C CYS A 108 -3.66 2.45 -7.98
N LEU A 109 -3.44 1.23 -8.48
CA LEU A 109 -3.99 0.78 -9.77
C LEU A 109 -5.53 0.83 -9.76
N TYR A 110 -6.13 0.68 -8.58
CA TYR A 110 -7.58 0.70 -8.37
C TYR A 110 -8.06 2.08 -7.91
N ASP A 111 -9.33 2.36 -8.16
CA ASP A 111 -10.03 3.46 -7.51
C ASP A 111 -10.47 2.99 -6.12
N LEU A 112 -9.81 3.50 -5.08
CA LEU A 112 -10.03 3.10 -3.69
C LEU A 112 -10.98 4.06 -2.95
N GLU A 113 -11.51 5.10 -3.60
CA GLU A 113 -12.32 6.12 -2.91
C GLU A 113 -13.54 5.51 -2.22
N ARG A 114 -14.29 4.65 -2.95
CA ARG A 114 -15.45 3.98 -2.37
C ARG A 114 -15.07 3.05 -1.22
N LEU A 115 -14.05 2.20 -1.41
CA LEU A 115 -13.60 1.27 -0.37
C LEU A 115 -13.18 2.00 0.91
N THR A 116 -12.31 3.00 0.78
CA THR A 116 -11.79 3.73 1.92
C THR A 116 -12.89 4.51 2.67
N ARG A 117 -13.87 5.06 1.95
CA ARG A 117 -15.05 5.70 2.55
C ARG A 117 -15.89 4.70 3.35
N LEU A 118 -16.25 3.57 2.76
CA LEU A 118 -17.05 2.55 3.43
C LEU A 118 -16.36 1.99 4.68
N LEU A 119 -15.04 1.77 4.63
CA LEU A 119 -14.26 1.36 5.82
C LEU A 119 -14.30 2.42 6.93
N GLN A 120 -14.17 3.71 6.57
CA GLN A 120 -14.29 4.81 7.54
C GLN A 120 -15.69 4.90 8.12
N ASP A 121 -16.74 4.76 7.31
CA ASP A 121 -18.15 4.75 7.75
C ASP A 121 -18.42 3.58 8.72
N ALA A 122 -17.71 2.44 8.53
CA ALA A 122 -17.69 1.29 9.46
C ALA A 122 -16.80 1.51 10.71
N GLY A 123 -16.31 2.73 10.95
CA GLY A 123 -15.49 3.09 12.12
C GLY A 123 -14.06 2.58 12.09
N ARG A 124 -13.53 2.22 10.90
CA ARG A 124 -12.13 1.81 10.72
C ARG A 124 -11.23 3.02 10.43
N THR A 125 -10.01 3.02 10.96
CA THR A 125 -8.95 3.90 10.49
C THR A 125 -8.28 3.24 9.28
N VAL A 126 -8.02 4.01 8.22
CA VAL A 126 -7.57 3.45 6.94
C VAL A 126 -6.24 4.04 6.52
N GLN A 127 -5.28 3.17 6.22
CA GLN A 127 -3.97 3.48 5.65
C GLN A 127 -3.86 2.85 4.26
N VAL A 128 -3.29 3.58 3.30
CA VAL A 128 -2.91 3.06 1.98
C VAL A 128 -1.40 3.15 1.82
N GLU A 129 -0.74 2.05 1.49
CA GLU A 129 0.69 1.99 1.18
C GLU A 129 0.90 1.86 -0.33
N THR A 130 1.44 2.88 -0.98
CA THR A 130 1.65 2.94 -2.43
C THR A 130 3.11 3.23 -2.81
N SER A 131 3.51 2.78 -3.98
CA SER A 131 4.80 3.16 -4.59
C SER A 131 4.87 4.63 -5.02
N GLY A 132 3.73 5.32 -5.06
CA GLY A 132 3.60 6.67 -5.61
C GLY A 132 3.66 6.74 -7.14
N THR A 133 3.61 5.60 -7.83
CA THR A 133 3.68 5.56 -9.31
C THR A 133 2.31 5.61 -9.98
N GLN A 134 1.25 5.64 -9.19
CA GLN A 134 -0.13 5.74 -9.63
C GLN A 134 -0.84 6.88 -8.92
N ARG A 135 -1.91 7.42 -9.54
CA ARG A 135 -2.72 8.46 -8.93
C ARG A 135 -3.45 7.92 -7.70
N VAL A 136 -3.33 8.60 -6.57
CA VAL A 136 -3.99 8.22 -5.32
C VAL A 136 -5.45 8.70 -5.33
N ARG A 137 -6.39 7.77 -5.41
CA ARG A 137 -7.83 8.00 -5.32
C ARG A 137 -8.39 7.33 -4.08
N VAL A 138 -8.54 8.10 -3.01
CA VAL A 138 -8.98 7.65 -1.68
C VAL A 138 -9.90 8.69 -1.05
N ALA A 139 -10.77 8.28 -0.13
CA ALA A 139 -11.62 9.19 0.63
C ALA A 139 -10.77 10.13 1.53
N PRO A 140 -11.23 11.35 1.80
CA PRO A 140 -10.63 12.23 2.80
C PRO A 140 -10.47 11.51 4.15
N GLY A 141 -9.38 11.82 4.89
CA GLY A 141 -9.08 11.15 6.17
C GLY A 141 -8.37 9.80 6.05
N THR A 142 -8.20 9.25 4.85
CA THR A 142 -7.34 8.10 4.62
C THR A 142 -5.88 8.51 4.77
N TRP A 143 -5.11 7.79 5.59
CA TRP A 143 -3.66 7.99 5.70
C TRP A 143 -2.94 7.40 4.48
N VAL A 144 -2.08 8.17 3.83
CA VAL A 144 -1.34 7.74 2.65
C VAL A 144 0.16 7.67 2.94
N THR A 145 0.69 6.46 2.95
CA THR A 145 2.12 6.18 3.03
C THR A 145 2.67 6.01 1.62
N VAL A 146 3.51 6.93 1.17
CA VAL A 146 4.19 6.79 -0.11
C VAL A 146 5.57 6.17 0.09
N SER A 147 5.80 5.03 -0.56
CA SER A 147 7.11 4.37 -0.60
C SER A 147 7.72 4.52 -2.00
N PRO A 148 8.42 5.63 -2.30
CA PRO A 148 8.78 6.00 -3.66
C PRO A 148 9.70 4.96 -4.29
N LYS A 149 9.33 4.50 -5.49
CA LYS A 149 10.08 3.51 -6.26
C LYS A 149 10.76 4.19 -7.45
N LEU A 150 12.03 4.55 -7.25
CA LEU A 150 12.84 5.25 -8.24
C LEU A 150 13.63 4.28 -9.11
N ASP A 151 13.59 4.50 -10.43
CA ASP A 151 14.39 3.75 -11.42
C ASP A 151 14.19 2.23 -11.35
N MET A 152 12.93 1.79 -11.16
CA MET A 152 12.60 0.36 -11.14
C MET A 152 12.45 -0.19 -12.57
N PRO A 153 12.69 -1.53 -12.76
CA PRO A 153 12.62 -2.18 -14.07
C PRO A 153 11.30 -1.97 -14.83
N GLY A 154 10.18 -1.76 -14.13
CA GLY A 154 8.89 -1.49 -14.76
C GLY A 154 8.78 -0.11 -15.41
N GLY A 155 9.79 0.75 -15.30
CA GLY A 155 9.83 2.07 -15.94
C GLY A 155 8.81 3.08 -15.38
N CYS A 156 8.14 2.76 -14.28
CA CYS A 156 7.15 3.63 -13.67
C CYS A 156 7.82 4.84 -12.99
N VAL A 157 7.18 6.01 -13.09
CA VAL A 157 7.67 7.26 -12.48
C VAL A 157 6.85 7.57 -11.24
N VAL A 158 7.50 8.07 -10.19
CA VAL A 158 6.80 8.60 -9.01
C VAL A 158 6.11 9.92 -9.39
N LEU A 159 4.81 10.00 -9.14
CA LEU A 159 3.97 11.12 -9.54
C LEU A 159 4.02 12.25 -8.49
N PRO A 160 4.13 13.52 -8.91
CA PRO A 160 4.12 14.65 -7.99
C PRO A 160 2.84 14.75 -7.15
N ASP A 161 1.66 14.47 -7.74
CA ASP A 161 0.37 14.49 -7.03
C ASP A 161 0.26 13.37 -5.97
N ALA A 162 0.91 12.22 -6.18
CA ALA A 162 1.01 11.19 -5.15
C ALA A 162 1.88 11.66 -3.95
N LEU A 163 2.97 12.40 -4.22
CA LEU A 163 3.82 12.99 -3.18
C LEU A 163 3.10 14.13 -2.44
N GLU A 164 2.34 14.94 -3.14
CA GLU A 164 1.50 15.99 -2.54
C GLU A 164 0.44 15.39 -1.61
N ARG A 165 -0.11 14.21 -1.96
CA ARG A 165 -1.12 13.52 -1.13
C ARG A 165 -0.52 12.77 0.06
N ALA A 166 0.79 12.55 0.10
CA ALA A 166 1.44 11.77 1.14
C ALA A 166 1.25 12.38 2.54
N ASP A 167 0.87 11.55 3.51
CA ASP A 167 0.88 11.89 4.94
C ASP A 167 2.21 11.47 5.58
N GLU A 168 2.88 10.46 5.02
CA GLU A 168 4.26 10.11 5.32
C GLU A 168 4.99 9.56 4.08
N LEU A 169 6.30 9.63 4.09
CA LEU A 169 7.18 9.01 3.12
C LEU A 169 7.98 7.89 3.78
N LYS A 170 7.98 6.69 3.20
CA LYS A 170 8.75 5.53 3.68
C LYS A 170 9.71 5.06 2.58
N ALA A 171 10.96 5.46 2.62
CA ALA A 171 11.94 5.25 1.56
C ALA A 171 12.85 4.05 1.86
N PRO A 172 12.86 2.99 1.03
CA PRO A 172 13.83 1.92 1.14
C PRO A 172 15.22 2.41 0.72
N ILE A 173 16.21 2.22 1.61
CA ILE A 173 17.59 2.66 1.42
C ILE A 173 18.52 1.44 1.57
N GLY A 174 19.22 1.09 0.51
CA GLY A 174 20.26 0.05 0.50
C GLY A 174 21.67 0.63 0.49
N LYS A 175 21.86 1.76 -0.16
CA LYS A 175 23.15 2.45 -0.32
C LYS A 175 22.97 3.97 -0.37
N ARG A 176 24.06 4.71 -0.18
CA ARG A 176 24.05 6.20 -0.14
C ARG A 176 23.43 6.82 -1.39
N ALA A 177 23.70 6.27 -2.57
CA ALA A 177 23.11 6.76 -3.82
C ALA A 177 21.57 6.68 -3.87
N ASP A 178 20.94 5.77 -3.09
CA ASP A 178 19.47 5.71 -3.01
C ASP A 178 18.94 6.94 -2.27
N TYR A 179 19.60 7.35 -1.18
CA TYR A 179 19.27 8.57 -0.46
C TYR A 179 19.53 9.84 -1.28
N GLU A 180 20.64 9.91 -2.01
CA GLU A 180 20.96 11.04 -2.88
C GLU A 180 19.88 11.24 -3.95
N LYS A 181 19.42 10.17 -4.58
CA LYS A 181 18.28 10.20 -5.50
C LYS A 181 16.99 10.66 -4.83
N LEU A 182 16.71 10.13 -3.64
CA LEU A 182 15.54 10.54 -2.83
C LEU A 182 15.59 12.05 -2.55
N ALA A 183 16.73 12.54 -2.05
CA ALA A 183 16.96 13.94 -1.70
C ALA A 183 16.85 14.89 -2.91
N ALA A 184 17.34 14.47 -4.06
CA ALA A 184 17.31 15.29 -5.28
C ALA A 184 15.93 15.29 -5.97
N ARG A 185 15.21 14.19 -5.97
CA ARG A 185 14.05 13.99 -6.85
C ARG A 185 12.70 13.91 -6.14
N VAL A 186 12.68 13.65 -4.82
CA VAL A 186 11.44 13.39 -4.06
C VAL A 186 11.26 14.41 -2.93
N LEU A 187 12.26 14.58 -2.06
CA LEU A 187 12.12 15.46 -0.88
C LEU A 187 11.71 16.89 -1.22
N PRO A 188 12.19 17.53 -2.33
CA PRO A 188 11.78 18.88 -2.69
C PRO A 188 10.28 19.01 -3.07
N LEU A 189 9.62 17.89 -3.40
CA LEU A 189 8.22 17.84 -3.82
C LEU A 189 7.25 17.54 -2.66
N LEU A 190 7.78 17.23 -1.48
CA LEU A 190 6.95 16.92 -0.32
C LEU A 190 6.38 18.20 0.32
N ARG A 191 5.16 18.11 0.82
CA ARG A 191 4.59 19.13 1.68
C ARG A 191 5.42 19.29 2.96
N ARG A 192 5.46 20.49 3.52
CA ARG A 192 6.10 20.73 4.82
C ARG A 192 5.42 19.86 5.91
N GLY A 193 6.22 19.27 6.78
CA GLY A 193 5.75 18.49 7.92
C GLY A 193 5.48 17.02 7.64
N VAL A 194 5.56 16.57 6.38
CA VAL A 194 5.48 15.14 6.06
C VAL A 194 6.65 14.40 6.71
N ALA A 195 6.35 13.38 7.51
CA ALA A 195 7.37 12.56 8.14
C ALA A 195 8.11 11.71 7.10
N VAL A 196 9.45 11.75 7.14
CA VAL A 196 10.30 10.95 6.24
C VAL A 196 10.92 9.82 7.05
N TRP A 197 10.64 8.58 6.65
CA TRP A 197 11.17 7.37 7.20
C TRP A 197 12.16 6.73 6.24
N LEU A 198 13.38 6.48 6.69
CA LEU A 198 14.38 5.70 5.97
C LEU A 198 14.28 4.25 6.42
N GLN A 199 13.99 3.34 5.49
CA GLN A 199 13.83 1.92 5.78
C GLN A 199 15.03 1.14 5.24
N PRO A 200 15.80 0.48 6.13
CA PRO A 200 16.93 -0.35 5.71
C PRO A 200 16.47 -1.46 4.74
N LEU A 201 17.00 -1.48 3.53
CA LEU A 201 16.65 -2.49 2.54
C LEU A 201 17.04 -3.88 3.06
N SER A 202 16.07 -4.81 3.06
CA SER A 202 16.24 -6.20 3.53
C SER A 202 16.82 -6.33 4.94
N GLN A 203 16.69 -5.31 5.80
CA GLN A 203 17.26 -5.25 7.16
C GLN A 203 18.77 -5.49 7.19
N HIS A 204 19.46 -5.25 6.07
CA HIS A 204 20.89 -5.50 5.97
C HIS A 204 21.66 -4.58 6.95
N PRO A 205 22.62 -5.10 7.75
CA PRO A 205 23.31 -4.31 8.80
C PRO A 205 23.99 -3.04 8.29
N VAL A 206 24.57 -3.07 7.08
CA VAL A 206 25.17 -1.88 6.46
C VAL A 206 24.12 -0.83 6.10
N ALA A 207 23.00 -1.25 5.53
CA ALA A 207 21.88 -0.36 5.22
C ALA A 207 21.25 0.22 6.49
N THR A 208 21.17 -0.57 7.56
CA THR A 208 20.66 -0.11 8.87
C THR A 208 21.54 1.00 9.46
N ARG A 209 22.86 0.79 9.52
CA ARG A 209 23.80 1.84 9.97
C ARG A 209 23.72 3.09 9.13
N LEU A 210 23.61 2.96 7.81
CA LEU A 210 23.46 4.07 6.89
C LEU A 210 22.15 4.84 7.13
N CYS A 211 21.03 4.14 7.32
CA CYS A 211 19.75 4.79 7.62
C CYS A 211 19.81 5.57 8.94
N VAL A 212 20.43 5.03 9.99
CA VAL A 212 20.63 5.72 11.27
C VAL A 212 21.49 6.98 11.08
N GLU A 213 22.62 6.87 10.38
CA GLU A 213 23.49 8.02 10.08
C GLU A 213 22.73 9.15 9.34
N LEU A 214 22.03 8.78 8.27
CA LEU A 214 21.30 9.74 7.44
C LEU A 214 20.11 10.33 8.20
N ALA A 215 19.38 9.54 8.96
CA ALA A 215 18.25 10.00 9.77
C ALA A 215 18.71 11.03 10.82
N THR A 216 19.81 10.74 11.53
CA THR A 216 20.40 11.65 12.52
C THR A 216 20.87 12.96 11.86
N ARG A 217 21.53 12.88 10.70
CA ARG A 217 22.08 14.04 10.01
C ARG A 217 20.99 14.97 9.43
N HIS A 218 19.89 14.41 8.95
CA HIS A 218 18.87 15.15 8.19
C HIS A 218 17.54 15.30 8.92
N GLY A 219 17.42 14.86 10.18
CA GLY A 219 16.18 14.95 10.95
C GLY A 219 15.08 14.00 10.46
N HIS A 220 15.44 12.89 9.82
CA HIS A 220 14.51 11.85 9.41
C HIS A 220 14.30 10.81 10.50
N ARG A 221 13.38 9.87 10.26
CA ARG A 221 13.12 8.72 11.14
C ARG A 221 13.63 7.44 10.51
N VAL A 222 13.88 6.40 11.33
CA VAL A 222 14.23 5.07 10.83
C VAL A 222 13.05 4.14 11.00
N SER A 223 12.59 3.53 9.90
CA SER A 223 11.56 2.52 9.90
C SER A 223 12.19 1.14 9.91
N VAL A 224 11.95 0.40 10.99
CA VAL A 224 12.35 -1.02 11.09
C VAL A 224 11.14 -1.89 10.79
N GLN A 225 11.33 -3.03 10.13
CA GLN A 225 10.26 -3.98 9.83
C GLN A 225 10.02 -4.87 11.07
N VAL A 226 9.30 -4.35 12.07
CA VAL A 226 9.11 -5.01 13.39
C VAL A 226 8.39 -6.35 13.27
N HIS A 227 7.45 -6.49 12.34
CA HIS A 227 6.76 -7.76 12.08
C HIS A 227 7.72 -8.92 11.81
N LYS A 228 8.87 -8.67 11.16
CA LYS A 228 9.89 -9.70 10.89
C LYS A 228 10.60 -10.17 12.14
N TYR A 229 10.80 -9.29 13.14
CA TYR A 229 11.38 -9.68 14.45
C TYR A 229 10.37 -10.46 15.30
N LEU A 230 9.08 -10.17 15.12
CA LEU A 230 8.00 -10.88 15.83
C LEU A 230 7.65 -12.22 15.16
N GLY A 231 8.24 -12.55 14.01
CA GLY A 231 7.90 -13.74 13.23
C GLY A 231 6.48 -13.70 12.66
N LEU A 232 5.93 -12.49 12.47
CA LEU A 232 4.61 -12.26 11.89
C LEU A 232 4.68 -12.06 10.38
N ARG A 233 3.51 -12.27 9.75
CA ARG A 233 3.30 -12.05 8.33
C ARG A 233 3.22 -10.58 7.99
#